data_3bee0a3fd71e9606af3da6403deec2bb
#
_entry.id   3bee0a3fd71e9606af3da6403deec2bb
#
_cell.length_a   1.000
_cell.length_b   1.000
_cell.length_c   1.000
_cell.angle_alpha   90.00
_cell.angle_beta   90.00
_cell.angle_gamma   90.00
#
_symmetry.space_group_name_H-M   'P 1'
#
loop_
_entity.id
_entity.type
_entity.pdbx_description
1 polymer ?
#
loop_
_entity_poly.entity_id
_entity_poly.type
_entity_poly.pdbx_seq_one_letter_code
_entity_poly.pdbx_strand_id
1 'polypeptide(L)'
;MEKYQVLSAVFNITPENTFVKSTDFIYIASSESFAKSVGKMSAAEVIGKTDYELFEYSLAEKHREEDMELLKNGSIKENILEEFQSADGQIRYDSISKYCLKDHDGAPIGIYGIQHDVTQDVLAKERYDKEIEYLFYMDVNVCSTHLIDVDEWVIVNEKASYKNSIPSTQRSVEEFRQAVLQGISSPECEVYRFYNNMTQEQLRSVYQSGQRSFMMEYRRILPNGELCWIQDDVRFISNPENGHLLLAIIISDISDKKQKEQELIRRAETDGLTGLFNRDAFLKKAKIVLKTENGPDVKHALFILDVDNFKKLNDTQGHRVGDKFLVEMSTAIRSCFRNTDIIGRLGGDEFLVLMKQTPNNEITAKNANELLQKINEVCSYYETPELSVSIGISNYPTDGMNFDELYDKADEALYRAKKIGKSRFEFFNTQDKV
;
A
#
# COMPACT_ATOMS: atom_id res chain seq x y z
N MET A 1 -52.79 -0.96 47.72
CA MET A 1 -51.37 -1.24 48.01
C MET A 1 -50.82 -2.40 47.14
N GLU A 2 -51.52 -3.56 47.07
CA GLU A 2 -51.04 -4.72 46.26
C GLU A 2 -50.81 -4.47 44.77
N LYS A 3 -51.69 -3.73 44.06
CA LYS A 3 -51.53 -3.46 42.64
C LYS A 3 -50.27 -2.64 42.30
N TYR A 4 -49.89 -1.71 43.13
CA TYR A 4 -48.66 -0.94 42.98
C TYR A 4 -47.40 -1.76 43.25
N GLN A 5 -47.47 -2.72 44.17
CA GLN A 5 -46.36 -3.64 44.44
C GLN A 5 -46.08 -4.61 43.29
N VAL A 6 -47.10 -5.08 42.61
CA VAL A 6 -46.95 -5.94 41.43
C VAL A 6 -46.35 -5.19 40.26
N LEU A 7 -46.83 -3.97 39.96
CA LEU A 7 -46.26 -3.11 38.91
C LEU A 7 -44.79 -2.81 39.22
N SER A 8 -44.45 -2.39 40.41
CA SER A 8 -43.06 -2.12 40.82
C SER A 8 -42.17 -3.36 40.70
N ALA A 9 -42.69 -4.55 41.05
CA ALA A 9 -41.94 -5.79 40.91
C ALA A 9 -41.66 -6.14 39.43
N VAL A 10 -42.62 -5.94 38.53
CA VAL A 10 -42.45 -6.15 37.07
C VAL A 10 -41.38 -5.20 36.51
N PHE A 11 -41.45 -3.92 36.86
CA PHE A 11 -40.46 -2.95 36.42
C PHE A 11 -39.04 -3.23 36.92
N ASN A 12 -38.92 -3.74 38.17
CA ASN A 12 -37.61 -4.05 38.77
C ASN A 12 -36.91 -5.28 38.15
N ILE A 13 -37.67 -6.22 37.57
CA ILE A 13 -37.09 -7.41 36.89
C ILE A 13 -36.88 -7.21 35.40
N THR A 14 -37.39 -6.11 34.81
CA THR A 14 -37.23 -5.81 33.40
C THR A 14 -35.83 -5.24 33.15
N PRO A 15 -35.00 -5.86 32.30
CA PRO A 15 -33.66 -5.35 32.01
C PRO A 15 -33.69 -4.07 31.16
N GLU A 16 -34.82 -3.75 30.55
CA GLU A 16 -35.01 -2.61 29.69
C GLU A 16 -35.24 -1.31 30.46
N ASN A 17 -34.88 -0.18 29.86
CA ASN A 17 -35.14 1.14 30.42
C ASN A 17 -36.62 1.47 30.19
N THR A 18 -37.45 1.29 31.21
CA THR A 18 -38.88 1.55 31.10
C THR A 18 -39.39 2.50 32.18
N PHE A 19 -40.40 3.28 31.84
CA PHE A 19 -41.01 4.21 32.77
C PHE A 19 -42.53 4.40 32.49
N VAL A 20 -43.21 4.89 33.50
CA VAL A 20 -44.60 5.34 33.36
C VAL A 20 -44.73 6.74 33.94
N LYS A 21 -45.37 7.65 33.19
CA LYS A 21 -45.76 8.99 33.64
C LYS A 21 -47.27 9.07 33.81
N SER A 22 -47.74 9.86 34.81
CA SER A 22 -49.13 10.28 34.91
C SER A 22 -49.53 11.25 33.80
N THR A 23 -50.80 11.59 33.72
CA THR A 23 -51.31 12.69 32.86
C THR A 23 -50.76 14.07 33.22
N ASP A 24 -50.24 14.23 34.41
CA ASP A 24 -49.54 15.44 34.89
C ASP A 24 -48.04 15.41 34.59
N PHE A 25 -47.58 14.38 33.84
CA PHE A 25 -46.19 14.15 33.40
C PHE A 25 -45.20 13.89 34.57
N ILE A 26 -45.70 13.32 35.64
CA ILE A 26 -44.92 12.92 36.78
C ILE A 26 -44.59 11.42 36.63
N TYR A 27 -43.35 11.03 36.82
CA TYR A 27 -42.93 9.62 36.82
C TYR A 27 -43.58 8.89 37.98
N ILE A 28 -44.43 7.87 37.70
CA ILE A 28 -45.14 7.06 38.69
C ILE A 28 -44.62 5.66 38.80
N ALA A 29 -43.88 5.19 37.79
CA ALA A 29 -43.12 3.94 37.80
C ALA A 29 -41.84 4.08 36.96
N SER A 30 -40.81 3.34 37.34
CA SER A 30 -39.51 3.32 36.64
C SER A 30 -38.82 1.98 36.85
N SER A 31 -38.09 1.50 35.85
CA SER A 31 -37.15 0.40 36.05
C SER A 31 -35.84 0.92 36.68
N GLU A 32 -35.10 0.02 37.35
CA GLU A 32 -33.79 0.33 37.91
C GLU A 32 -32.79 0.70 36.79
N SER A 33 -32.93 0.11 35.58
CA SER A 33 -32.10 0.40 34.43
C SER A 33 -32.37 1.85 33.92
N PHE A 34 -33.63 2.28 33.81
CA PHE A 34 -33.97 3.65 33.45
C PHE A 34 -33.45 4.66 34.49
N ALA A 35 -33.59 4.36 35.80
CA ALA A 35 -33.05 5.23 36.82
C ALA A 35 -31.53 5.44 36.65
N LYS A 36 -30.79 4.36 36.38
CA LYS A 36 -29.34 4.44 36.12
C LYS A 36 -29.01 5.23 34.84
N SER A 37 -29.79 5.07 33.78
CA SER A 37 -29.55 5.82 32.52
C SER A 37 -29.70 7.32 32.70
N VAL A 38 -30.59 7.78 33.59
CA VAL A 38 -30.77 9.19 33.93
C VAL A 38 -29.93 9.64 35.16
N GLY A 39 -28.90 8.87 35.53
CA GLY A 39 -27.93 9.22 36.57
C GLY A 39 -28.46 9.11 38.00
N LYS A 40 -29.50 8.29 38.27
CA LYS A 40 -30.05 8.04 39.61
C LYS A 40 -29.60 6.68 40.16
N MET A 41 -29.54 6.56 41.46
CA MET A 41 -29.09 5.32 42.15
C MET A 41 -30.15 4.23 42.16
N SER A 42 -31.43 4.61 42.13
CA SER A 42 -32.57 3.69 42.17
C SER A 42 -33.82 4.26 41.51
N ALA A 43 -34.76 3.39 41.16
CA ALA A 43 -36.08 3.76 40.64
C ALA A 43 -36.85 4.69 41.59
N ALA A 44 -36.66 4.51 42.90
CA ALA A 44 -37.34 5.34 43.95
C ALA A 44 -36.94 6.82 43.82
N GLU A 45 -35.75 7.15 43.30
CA GLU A 45 -35.31 8.52 43.12
C GLU A 45 -35.90 9.20 41.85
N VAL A 46 -36.47 8.41 40.94
CA VAL A 46 -37.17 8.86 39.75
C VAL A 46 -38.64 9.14 40.00
N ILE A 47 -39.27 8.29 40.82
CA ILE A 47 -40.68 8.35 41.13
C ILE A 47 -41.01 9.71 41.80
N GLY A 48 -42.06 10.38 41.33
CA GLY A 48 -42.51 11.69 41.83
C GLY A 48 -41.81 12.86 41.14
N LYS A 49 -40.83 12.64 40.29
CA LYS A 49 -40.13 13.67 39.53
C LYS A 49 -40.79 13.95 38.19
N THR A 50 -40.41 15.06 37.60
CA THR A 50 -40.74 15.48 36.24
C THR A 50 -39.47 15.41 35.35
N ASP A 51 -39.64 15.57 34.05
CA ASP A 51 -38.48 15.64 33.10
C ASP A 51 -37.48 16.74 33.44
N TYR A 52 -37.98 17.89 33.92
CA TYR A 52 -37.13 19.02 34.28
C TYR A 52 -36.17 18.75 35.46
N GLU A 53 -36.41 17.72 36.23
CA GLU A 53 -35.54 17.31 37.36
C GLU A 53 -34.59 16.18 37.00
N LEU A 54 -34.78 15.58 35.80
CA LEU A 54 -33.99 14.46 35.34
C LEU A 54 -33.12 14.80 34.12
N PHE A 55 -33.55 15.74 33.30
CA PHE A 55 -32.90 16.13 32.05
C PHE A 55 -32.57 17.62 31.99
N GLU A 56 -31.73 18.02 31.06
CA GLU A 56 -31.49 19.40 30.73
C GLU A 56 -32.79 20.08 30.23
N TYR A 57 -32.93 21.39 30.48
CA TYR A 57 -34.15 22.13 30.22
C TYR A 57 -34.68 21.97 28.78
N SER A 58 -33.78 22.06 27.77
CA SER A 58 -34.13 21.95 26.37
C SER A 58 -34.72 20.57 26.02
N LEU A 59 -34.12 19.49 26.56
CA LEU A 59 -34.58 18.12 26.36
C LEU A 59 -35.89 17.85 27.14
N ALA A 60 -35.98 18.37 28.34
CA ALA A 60 -37.20 18.28 29.15
C ALA A 60 -38.40 18.97 28.49
N GLU A 61 -38.22 20.17 27.88
CA GLU A 61 -39.25 20.88 27.09
C GLU A 61 -39.71 20.04 25.90
N LYS A 62 -38.76 19.49 25.13
CA LYS A 62 -39.06 18.59 24.01
C LYS A 62 -39.90 17.40 24.45
N HIS A 63 -39.48 16.70 25.53
CA HIS A 63 -40.22 15.57 26.07
C HIS A 63 -41.62 15.98 26.50
N ARG A 64 -41.77 17.15 27.10
CA ARG A 64 -43.05 17.70 27.54
C ARG A 64 -44.01 17.95 26.37
N GLU A 65 -43.53 18.58 25.30
CA GLU A 65 -44.31 18.83 24.10
C GLU A 65 -44.76 17.53 23.43
N GLU A 66 -43.87 16.58 23.30
CA GLU A 66 -44.14 15.26 22.75
C GLU A 66 -45.17 14.48 23.58
N ASP A 67 -45.05 14.51 24.89
CA ASP A 67 -45.95 13.84 25.83
C ASP A 67 -47.34 14.49 25.82
N MET A 68 -47.47 15.82 25.74
CA MET A 68 -48.74 16.52 25.56
C MET A 68 -49.42 16.14 24.26
N GLU A 69 -48.69 16.07 23.14
CA GLU A 69 -49.21 15.66 21.86
C GLU A 69 -49.71 14.22 21.89
N LEU A 70 -48.96 13.33 22.54
CA LEU A 70 -49.27 11.90 22.68
C LEU A 70 -50.56 11.71 23.48
N LEU A 71 -50.76 12.41 24.60
CA LEU A 71 -51.97 12.32 25.38
C LEU A 71 -53.19 12.93 24.65
N LYS A 72 -52.99 14.02 23.88
CA LYS A 72 -54.05 14.67 23.11
C LYS A 72 -54.55 13.83 21.96
N ASN A 73 -53.63 13.18 21.23
CA ASN A 73 -53.97 12.44 19.99
C ASN A 73 -54.19 10.95 20.28
N GLY A 74 -53.82 10.47 21.45
CA GLY A 74 -53.89 9.05 21.81
C GLY A 74 -53.05 8.17 20.88
N SER A 75 -51.99 8.76 20.29
CA SER A 75 -51.13 8.13 19.29
C SER A 75 -50.03 7.26 19.95
N ILE A 76 -49.27 6.58 19.11
CA ILE A 76 -48.05 5.86 19.49
C ILE A 76 -46.90 6.56 18.81
N LYS A 77 -45.80 6.78 19.52
CA LYS A 77 -44.53 7.24 18.94
C LYS A 77 -43.50 6.12 19.16
N GLU A 78 -42.98 5.57 18.10
CA GLU A 78 -42.04 4.44 18.17
C GLU A 78 -40.69 4.80 17.54
N ASN A 79 -39.63 4.29 18.16
CA ASN A 79 -38.25 4.35 17.67
C ASN A 79 -37.75 5.78 17.39
N ILE A 80 -38.10 6.73 18.26
CA ILE A 80 -37.58 8.09 18.20
C ILE A 80 -36.14 8.05 18.62
N LEU A 81 -35.23 8.41 17.68
CA LEU A 81 -33.78 8.50 17.99
C LEU A 81 -33.52 9.82 18.70
N GLU A 82 -32.91 9.74 19.89
CA GLU A 82 -32.48 10.90 20.66
C GLU A 82 -30.98 10.83 20.91
N GLU A 83 -30.30 11.95 20.63
CA GLU A 83 -28.91 12.18 20.97
C GLU A 83 -28.82 12.97 22.26
N PHE A 84 -27.98 12.51 23.21
CA PHE A 84 -27.73 13.23 24.43
C PHE A 84 -26.28 13.08 24.90
N GLN A 85 -25.82 14.03 25.69
CA GLN A 85 -24.52 13.95 26.31
C GLN A 85 -24.64 13.31 27.68
N SER A 86 -23.98 12.17 27.87
CA SER A 86 -23.96 11.49 29.17
C SER A 86 -23.06 12.22 30.18
N ALA A 87 -23.19 11.86 31.46
CA ALA A 87 -22.46 12.50 32.56
C ALA A 87 -20.92 12.42 32.44
N ASP A 88 -20.40 11.46 31.66
CA ASP A 88 -18.98 11.30 31.34
C ASP A 88 -18.53 12.15 30.11
N GLY A 89 -19.45 12.94 29.56
CA GLY A 89 -19.18 13.81 28.41
C GLY A 89 -19.25 13.14 27.05
N GLN A 90 -19.60 11.84 26.99
CA GLN A 90 -19.73 11.11 25.73
C GLN A 90 -21.12 11.32 25.12
N ILE A 91 -21.18 11.37 23.80
CA ILE A 91 -22.44 11.37 23.04
C ILE A 91 -22.99 9.96 23.05
N ARG A 92 -24.27 9.83 23.38
CA ARG A 92 -25.03 8.57 23.36
C ARG A 92 -26.32 8.77 22.56
N TYR A 93 -26.83 7.65 22.06
CA TYR A 93 -28.05 7.59 21.26
C TYR A 93 -29.01 6.60 21.88
N ASP A 94 -30.22 7.08 22.18
CA ASP A 94 -31.30 6.23 22.66
C ASP A 94 -32.44 6.17 21.63
N SER A 95 -33.01 5.01 21.48
CA SER A 95 -34.26 4.79 20.74
C SER A 95 -35.40 4.73 21.75
N ILE A 96 -36.31 5.71 21.68
CA ILE A 96 -37.41 5.84 22.64
C ILE A 96 -38.75 5.55 21.94
N SER A 97 -39.55 4.68 22.58
CA SER A 97 -40.96 4.46 22.17
C SER A 97 -41.87 4.85 23.30
N LYS A 98 -42.91 5.62 22.99
CA LYS A 98 -43.90 6.14 23.95
C LYS A 98 -45.31 5.73 23.54
N TYR A 99 -46.09 5.25 24.50
CA TYR A 99 -47.45 4.72 24.32
C TYR A 99 -48.40 5.45 25.27
N CYS A 100 -49.51 5.96 24.74
CA CYS A 100 -50.59 6.51 25.54
C CYS A 100 -51.37 5.38 26.22
N LEU A 101 -51.32 5.35 27.56
CA LEU A 101 -52.14 4.42 28.33
C LEU A 101 -53.55 4.96 28.49
N LYS A 102 -54.58 4.11 28.23
CA LYS A 102 -56.01 4.47 28.28
C LYS A 102 -56.77 3.59 29.26
N ASP A 103 -57.78 4.14 29.86
CA ASP A 103 -58.76 3.36 30.66
C ASP A 103 -59.76 2.59 29.82
N HIS A 104 -60.74 1.96 30.48
CA HIS A 104 -61.81 1.19 29.80
C HIS A 104 -62.71 2.04 28.87
N ASP A 105 -62.80 3.32 29.13
CA ASP A 105 -63.62 4.27 28.38
C ASP A 105 -62.80 4.98 27.27
N GLY A 106 -61.55 4.62 27.12
CA GLY A 106 -60.61 5.18 26.15
C GLY A 106 -59.98 6.50 26.55
N ALA A 107 -60.18 6.97 27.79
CA ALA A 107 -59.60 8.21 28.28
C ALA A 107 -58.08 8.00 28.64
N PRO A 108 -57.21 8.95 28.30
CA PRO A 108 -55.79 8.85 28.67
C PRO A 108 -55.56 8.83 30.18
N ILE A 109 -54.81 7.89 30.69
CA ILE A 109 -54.49 7.73 32.13
C ILE A 109 -52.97 7.87 32.41
N GLY A 110 -52.15 7.96 31.33
CA GLY A 110 -50.71 8.12 31.48
C GLY A 110 -49.94 7.73 30.22
N ILE A 111 -48.65 7.72 30.30
CA ILE A 111 -47.70 7.43 29.25
C ILE A 111 -46.80 6.28 29.75
N TYR A 112 -46.66 5.24 28.92
CA TYR A 112 -45.64 4.21 29.07
C TYR A 112 -44.51 4.50 28.11
N GLY A 113 -43.28 4.54 28.56
CA GLY A 113 -42.10 4.69 27.76
C GLY A 113 -41.13 3.51 27.89
N ILE A 114 -40.52 3.17 26.78
CA ILE A 114 -39.43 2.20 26.69
C ILE A 114 -38.27 2.86 25.92
N GLN A 115 -37.06 2.67 26.41
CA GLN A 115 -35.84 3.28 25.88
C GLN A 115 -34.76 2.22 25.72
N HIS A 116 -34.11 2.21 24.58
CA HIS A 116 -33.00 1.32 24.26
C HIS A 116 -31.76 2.15 23.91
N ASP A 117 -30.65 1.87 24.55
CA ASP A 117 -29.34 2.41 24.14
C ASP A 117 -28.93 1.78 22.80
N VAL A 118 -28.95 2.59 21.74
CA VAL A 118 -28.57 2.21 20.37
C VAL A 118 -27.26 2.85 19.94
N THR A 119 -26.49 3.36 20.88
CA THR A 119 -25.23 4.09 20.62
C THR A 119 -24.27 3.28 19.75
N GLN A 120 -24.10 1.99 20.06
CA GLN A 120 -23.19 1.14 19.29
C GLN A 120 -23.67 0.92 17.86
N ASP A 121 -24.97 0.77 17.65
CA ASP A 121 -25.57 0.55 16.33
C ASP A 121 -25.45 1.82 15.48
N VAL A 122 -25.77 2.99 16.07
CA VAL A 122 -25.64 4.29 15.36
C VAL A 122 -24.21 4.57 15.00
N LEU A 123 -23.26 4.40 15.93
CA LEU A 123 -21.83 4.61 15.66
C LEU A 123 -21.26 3.58 14.69
N ALA A 124 -21.77 2.35 14.68
CA ALA A 124 -21.39 1.34 13.69
C ALA A 124 -21.88 1.73 12.29
N LYS A 125 -23.12 2.22 12.19
CA LYS A 125 -23.69 2.72 10.93
C LYS A 125 -22.93 3.93 10.41
N GLU A 126 -22.66 4.93 11.25
CA GLU A 126 -21.89 6.12 10.84
C GLU A 126 -20.49 5.76 10.34
N ARG A 127 -19.80 4.81 11.01
CA ARG A 127 -18.49 4.33 10.55
C ARG A 127 -18.59 3.63 9.21
N TYR A 128 -19.60 2.80 9.03
CA TYR A 128 -19.87 2.12 7.77
C TYR A 128 -20.16 3.12 6.65
N ASP A 129 -21.04 4.10 6.86
CA ASP A 129 -21.40 5.11 5.87
C ASP A 129 -20.16 5.93 5.44
N LYS A 130 -19.34 6.36 6.39
CA LYS A 130 -18.07 7.07 6.12
C LYS A 130 -17.07 6.19 5.36
N GLU A 131 -16.97 4.92 5.70
CA GLU A 131 -16.07 3.98 5.00
C GLU A 131 -16.53 3.77 3.56
N ILE A 132 -17.83 3.59 3.32
CA ILE A 132 -18.40 3.48 1.98
C ILE A 132 -18.19 4.77 1.18
N GLU A 133 -18.46 5.95 1.76
CA GLU A 133 -18.21 7.24 1.11
C GLU A 133 -16.75 7.38 0.69
N TYR A 134 -15.81 7.05 1.58
CA TYR A 134 -14.38 7.10 1.30
C TYR A 134 -13.95 6.18 0.16
N LEU A 135 -14.51 4.98 0.06
CA LEU A 135 -14.23 4.04 -1.04
C LEU A 135 -14.56 4.60 -2.42
N PHE A 136 -15.62 5.41 -2.50
CA PHE A 136 -16.05 6.03 -3.75
C PHE A 136 -15.49 7.44 -3.98
N TYR A 137 -14.61 7.91 -3.08
CA TYR A 137 -13.80 9.10 -3.34
C TYR A 137 -12.75 8.75 -4.42
N MET A 138 -12.91 9.33 -5.62
CA MET A 138 -11.99 9.04 -6.72
C MET A 138 -10.78 9.95 -6.67
N ASP A 139 -9.62 9.38 -6.36
CA ASP A 139 -8.33 9.99 -6.65
C ASP A 139 -8.03 9.90 -8.16
N VAL A 140 -7.13 10.74 -8.66
CA VAL A 140 -6.73 10.86 -10.08
C VAL A 140 -6.29 9.51 -10.68
N ASN A 141 -5.73 8.64 -9.85
CA ASN A 141 -5.20 7.34 -10.27
C ASN A 141 -6.20 6.18 -10.16
N VAL A 142 -7.37 6.39 -9.55
CA VAL A 142 -8.39 5.34 -9.41
C VAL A 142 -9.10 5.14 -10.74
N CYS A 143 -8.97 3.94 -11.29
CA CYS A 143 -9.63 3.52 -12.53
C CYS A 143 -11.09 3.15 -12.29
N SER A 144 -11.35 2.35 -11.27
CA SER A 144 -12.70 1.96 -10.86
C SER A 144 -12.74 1.49 -9.41
N THR A 145 -13.93 1.60 -8.81
CA THR A 145 -14.24 1.03 -7.49
C THR A 145 -15.49 0.19 -7.64
N HIS A 146 -15.48 -1.02 -7.13
CA HIS A 146 -16.57 -1.97 -7.14
C HIS A 146 -16.88 -2.41 -5.72
N LEU A 147 -18.17 -2.38 -5.34
CA LEU A 147 -18.66 -2.89 -4.07
C LEU A 147 -19.56 -4.09 -4.36
N ILE A 148 -19.16 -5.24 -3.90
CA ILE A 148 -19.83 -6.53 -4.13
C ILE A 148 -20.43 -7.01 -2.81
N ASP A 149 -21.72 -7.29 -2.80
CA ASP A 149 -22.36 -8.06 -1.72
C ASP A 149 -21.99 -9.53 -1.93
N VAL A 150 -21.18 -10.07 -1.01
CA VAL A 150 -20.69 -11.45 -1.09
C VAL A 150 -21.81 -12.45 -0.78
N ASP A 151 -22.79 -12.06 0.05
CA ASP A 151 -23.88 -12.95 0.45
C ASP A 151 -24.95 -13.07 -0.63
N GLU A 152 -25.29 -11.96 -1.32
CA GLU A 152 -26.23 -11.95 -2.45
C GLU A 152 -25.56 -12.20 -3.80
N TRP A 153 -24.24 -12.12 -3.88
CA TRP A 153 -23.41 -12.27 -5.06
C TRP A 153 -23.76 -11.28 -6.18
N VAL A 154 -23.88 -10.01 -5.79
CA VAL A 154 -24.23 -8.90 -6.71
C VAL A 154 -23.29 -7.72 -6.51
N ILE A 155 -23.10 -6.91 -7.56
CA ILE A 155 -22.43 -5.62 -7.46
C ILE A 155 -23.46 -4.60 -6.99
N VAL A 156 -23.32 -4.11 -5.75
CA VAL A 156 -24.26 -3.17 -5.14
C VAL A 156 -23.95 -1.72 -5.46
N ASN A 157 -22.68 -1.41 -5.75
CA ASN A 157 -22.27 -0.09 -6.18
C ASN A 157 -20.99 -0.18 -7.02
N GLU A 158 -20.87 0.70 -8.01
CA GLU A 158 -19.66 0.84 -8.80
C GLU A 158 -19.45 2.28 -9.25
N LYS A 159 -18.20 2.68 -9.36
CA LYS A 159 -17.78 3.95 -9.96
C LYS A 159 -16.56 3.71 -10.82
N ALA A 160 -16.57 4.20 -12.03
CA ALA A 160 -15.45 4.07 -12.95
C ALA A 160 -15.05 5.44 -13.52
N SER A 161 -13.76 5.66 -13.66
CA SER A 161 -13.23 6.78 -14.43
C SER A 161 -13.16 6.40 -15.90
N TYR A 162 -13.20 7.40 -16.80
CA TYR A 162 -13.09 7.15 -18.24
C TYR A 162 -11.72 6.63 -18.70
N LYS A 163 -10.73 6.67 -17.82
CA LYS A 163 -9.34 6.30 -18.14
C LYS A 163 -9.02 4.93 -17.55
N ASN A 164 -8.70 3.97 -18.42
CA ASN A 164 -8.24 2.63 -18.04
C ASN A 164 -9.23 1.79 -17.20
N SER A 165 -10.48 2.21 -17.12
CA SER A 165 -11.51 1.47 -16.38
C SER A 165 -11.86 0.14 -17.07
N ILE A 166 -12.27 -0.82 -16.25
CA ILE A 166 -13.05 -1.95 -16.75
C ILE A 166 -14.40 -1.35 -17.18
N PRO A 167 -14.82 -1.49 -18.45
CA PRO A 167 -16.07 -0.89 -18.90
C PRO A 167 -17.23 -1.34 -18.02
N SER A 168 -17.87 -0.41 -17.33
CA SER A 168 -19.03 -0.70 -16.49
C SER A 168 -20.29 -0.62 -17.32
N THR A 169 -21.04 -1.69 -17.36
CA THR A 169 -22.44 -1.71 -17.75
C THR A 169 -23.08 -2.79 -16.91
N GLN A 170 -23.70 -2.43 -15.78
CA GLN A 170 -24.56 -3.31 -14.94
C GLN A 170 -24.19 -4.82 -15.05
N ARG A 171 -22.96 -5.16 -14.71
CA ARG A 171 -22.43 -6.50 -14.90
C ARG A 171 -22.68 -7.34 -13.66
N SER A 172 -22.88 -8.63 -13.88
CA SER A 172 -22.79 -9.62 -12.81
C SER A 172 -21.37 -9.68 -12.26
N VAL A 173 -21.20 -10.17 -11.04
CA VAL A 173 -19.87 -10.42 -10.44
C VAL A 173 -19.02 -11.30 -11.35
N GLU A 174 -19.65 -12.24 -12.06
CA GLU A 174 -18.97 -13.14 -13.01
C GLU A 174 -18.41 -12.38 -14.22
N GLU A 175 -19.19 -11.48 -14.82
CA GLU A 175 -18.72 -10.67 -15.95
C GLU A 175 -17.60 -9.71 -15.55
N PHE A 176 -17.70 -9.11 -14.37
CA PHE A 176 -16.62 -8.31 -13.78
C PHE A 176 -15.33 -9.14 -13.63
N ARG A 177 -15.44 -10.32 -13.01
CA ARG A 177 -14.33 -11.25 -12.80
C ARG A 177 -13.65 -11.63 -14.11
N GLN A 178 -14.43 -11.99 -15.13
CA GLN A 178 -13.91 -12.33 -16.45
C GLN A 178 -13.22 -11.15 -17.14
N ALA A 179 -13.76 -9.95 -17.01
CA ALA A 179 -13.17 -8.74 -17.58
C ALA A 179 -11.80 -8.41 -16.91
N VAL A 180 -11.65 -8.67 -15.61
CA VAL A 180 -10.35 -8.55 -14.94
C VAL A 180 -9.38 -9.58 -15.46
N LEU A 181 -9.76 -10.86 -15.48
CA LEU A 181 -8.92 -11.98 -15.92
C LEU A 181 -8.37 -11.81 -17.35
N GLN A 182 -9.21 -11.33 -18.27
CA GLN A 182 -8.82 -11.07 -19.66
C GLN A 182 -7.73 -9.99 -19.80
N GLY A 183 -7.69 -9.04 -18.87
CA GLY A 183 -6.70 -7.97 -18.89
C GLY A 183 -5.37 -8.35 -18.25
N ILE A 184 -5.28 -9.43 -17.47
CA ILE A 184 -4.04 -9.81 -16.76
C ILE A 184 -3.01 -10.35 -17.75
N SER A 185 -1.81 -9.75 -17.76
CA SER A 185 -0.74 -10.13 -18.71
C SER A 185 -0.04 -11.45 -18.36
N SER A 186 -0.15 -11.93 -17.13
CA SER A 186 0.49 -13.18 -16.66
C SER A 186 -0.52 -14.04 -15.91
N PRO A 187 -1.01 -15.13 -16.51
CA PRO A 187 -2.01 -16.01 -15.88
C PRO A 187 -1.48 -16.84 -14.70
N GLU A 188 -0.17 -16.83 -14.44
CA GLU A 188 0.45 -17.52 -13.30
C GLU A 188 0.56 -16.64 -12.04
N CYS A 189 0.23 -15.34 -12.14
CA CYS A 189 0.35 -14.43 -11.02
C CYS A 189 -0.71 -14.68 -9.93
N GLU A 190 -0.43 -14.17 -8.73
CA GLU A 190 -1.32 -14.30 -7.57
C GLU A 190 -2.70 -13.67 -7.83
N VAL A 191 -2.74 -12.55 -8.53
CA VAL A 191 -3.96 -11.84 -8.90
C VAL A 191 -4.86 -12.68 -9.80
N TYR A 192 -4.27 -13.33 -10.81
CA TYR A 192 -5.03 -14.25 -11.67
C TYR A 192 -5.65 -15.38 -10.85
N ARG A 193 -4.88 -15.98 -9.93
CA ARG A 193 -5.38 -17.05 -9.05
C ARG A 193 -6.49 -16.57 -8.14
N PHE A 194 -6.37 -15.35 -7.60
CA PHE A 194 -7.43 -14.76 -6.78
C PHE A 194 -8.74 -14.64 -7.56
N TYR A 195 -8.74 -13.94 -8.71
CA TYR A 195 -9.96 -13.76 -9.50
C TYR A 195 -10.49 -15.07 -10.11
N ASN A 196 -9.60 -15.96 -10.53
CA ASN A 196 -10.02 -17.25 -11.10
C ASN A 196 -10.76 -18.13 -10.08
N ASN A 197 -10.37 -18.07 -8.82
CA ASN A 197 -10.95 -18.86 -7.74
C ASN A 197 -11.96 -18.06 -6.89
N MET A 198 -12.26 -16.82 -7.26
CA MET A 198 -13.14 -15.94 -6.48
C MET A 198 -14.58 -16.49 -6.43
N THR A 199 -14.97 -16.98 -5.27
CA THR A 199 -16.31 -17.48 -4.95
C THR A 199 -16.75 -16.94 -3.59
N GLN A 200 -18.06 -16.97 -3.31
CA GLN A 200 -18.60 -16.59 -2.02
C GLN A 200 -17.94 -17.35 -0.87
N GLU A 201 -17.77 -18.66 -1.02
CA GLU A 201 -17.15 -19.53 0.01
C GLU A 201 -15.69 -19.16 0.28
N GLN A 202 -14.91 -18.93 -0.78
CA GLN A 202 -13.51 -18.51 -0.63
C GLN A 202 -13.41 -17.15 0.08
N LEU A 203 -14.19 -16.15 -0.33
CA LEU A 203 -14.16 -14.82 0.26
C LEU A 203 -14.57 -14.84 1.73
N ARG A 204 -15.60 -15.60 2.08
CA ARG A 204 -15.99 -15.81 3.49
C ARG A 204 -14.89 -16.50 4.30
N SER A 205 -14.22 -17.51 3.72
CA SER A 205 -13.10 -18.19 4.37
C SER A 205 -11.93 -17.23 4.66
N VAL A 206 -11.57 -16.35 3.70
CA VAL A 206 -10.57 -15.32 3.88
C VAL A 206 -10.95 -14.36 5.00
N TYR A 207 -12.19 -13.88 5.01
CA TYR A 207 -12.69 -13.00 6.07
C TYR A 207 -12.67 -13.68 7.45
N GLN A 208 -13.08 -14.94 7.54
CA GLN A 208 -13.09 -15.72 8.78
C GLN A 208 -11.68 -16.01 9.32
N SER A 209 -10.67 -16.07 8.44
CA SER A 209 -9.26 -16.18 8.86
C SER A 209 -8.70 -14.91 9.54
N GLY A 210 -9.50 -13.83 9.60
CA GLY A 210 -9.12 -12.55 10.20
C GLY A 210 -8.57 -11.53 9.22
N GLN A 211 -8.41 -11.88 7.93
CA GLN A 211 -7.93 -10.95 6.92
C GLN A 211 -9.03 -9.95 6.55
N ARG A 212 -8.76 -8.67 6.73
CA ARG A 212 -9.73 -7.58 6.46
C ARG A 212 -9.42 -6.81 5.19
N SER A 213 -8.18 -6.80 4.76
CA SER A 213 -7.75 -6.16 3.51
C SER A 213 -6.46 -6.76 3.00
N PHE A 214 -6.21 -6.59 1.71
CA PHE A 214 -4.93 -6.89 1.07
C PHE A 214 -4.81 -6.11 -0.24
N MET A 215 -3.58 -5.95 -0.70
CA MET A 215 -3.28 -5.28 -1.97
C MET A 215 -2.57 -6.24 -2.92
N MET A 216 -2.87 -6.12 -4.20
CA MET A 216 -2.25 -6.91 -5.26
C MET A 216 -1.79 -5.98 -6.37
N GLU A 217 -0.57 -6.16 -6.85
CA GLU A 217 -0.01 -5.40 -7.97
C GLU A 217 0.23 -6.34 -9.16
N TYR A 218 -0.15 -5.92 -10.36
CA TYR A 218 0.01 -6.72 -11.57
C TYR A 218 0.12 -5.85 -12.82
N ARG A 219 0.52 -6.49 -13.91
CA ARG A 219 0.54 -5.86 -15.23
C ARG A 219 -0.72 -6.22 -16.00
N ARG A 220 -1.37 -5.19 -16.52
CA ARG A 220 -2.59 -5.30 -17.30
C ARG A 220 -2.38 -4.81 -18.71
N ILE A 221 -2.95 -5.54 -19.67
CA ILE A 221 -3.03 -5.13 -21.07
C ILE A 221 -4.35 -4.35 -21.25
N LEU A 222 -4.23 -3.10 -21.63
CA LEU A 222 -5.39 -2.24 -21.92
C LEU A 222 -6.00 -2.60 -23.29
N PRO A 223 -7.23 -2.16 -23.58
CA PRO A 223 -7.89 -2.42 -24.87
C PRO A 223 -7.11 -1.85 -26.08
N ASN A 224 -6.28 -0.82 -25.89
CA ASN A 224 -5.38 -0.25 -26.91
C ASN A 224 -4.07 -1.05 -27.08
N GLY A 225 -3.87 -2.13 -26.32
CA GLY A 225 -2.65 -2.95 -26.35
C GLY A 225 -1.52 -2.44 -25.43
N GLU A 226 -1.67 -1.32 -24.79
CA GLU A 226 -0.68 -0.80 -23.84
C GLU A 226 -0.66 -1.61 -22.57
N LEU A 227 0.53 -1.73 -21.97
CA LEU A 227 0.79 -2.46 -20.75
C LEU A 227 0.94 -1.45 -19.59
N CYS A 228 0.04 -1.51 -18.63
CA CYS A 228 0.08 -0.67 -17.43
C CYS A 228 0.27 -1.48 -16.15
N TRP A 229 0.72 -0.81 -15.09
CA TRP A 229 0.76 -1.36 -13.76
C TRP A 229 -0.53 -1.01 -13.01
N ILE A 230 -1.22 -2.03 -12.52
CA ILE A 230 -2.46 -1.90 -11.74
C ILE A 230 -2.20 -2.36 -10.31
N GLN A 231 -2.86 -1.69 -9.37
CA GLN A 231 -2.98 -2.11 -7.99
C GLN A 231 -4.45 -2.27 -7.65
N ASP A 232 -4.81 -3.44 -7.13
CA ASP A 232 -6.11 -3.69 -6.53
C ASP A 232 -5.96 -3.60 -5.01
N ASP A 233 -6.71 -2.68 -4.38
CA ASP A 233 -6.92 -2.62 -2.93
C ASP A 233 -8.25 -3.30 -2.62
N VAL A 234 -8.18 -4.47 -1.99
CA VAL A 234 -9.32 -5.32 -1.66
C VAL A 234 -9.63 -5.20 -0.18
N ARG A 235 -10.87 -4.88 0.16
CA ARG A 235 -11.33 -4.71 1.55
C ARG A 235 -12.62 -5.44 1.81
N PHE A 236 -12.68 -6.05 2.98
CA PHE A 236 -13.89 -6.70 3.49
C PHE A 236 -14.57 -5.80 4.52
N ILE A 237 -15.85 -5.53 4.31
CA ILE A 237 -16.68 -4.65 5.14
C ILE A 237 -17.92 -5.42 5.57
N SER A 238 -18.28 -5.36 6.85
CA SER A 238 -19.56 -5.91 7.32
C SER A 238 -20.60 -4.81 7.34
N ASN A 239 -21.73 -5.05 6.67
CA ASN A 239 -22.87 -4.14 6.70
C ASN A 239 -23.60 -4.28 8.05
N PRO A 240 -23.66 -3.23 8.88
CA PRO A 240 -24.27 -3.31 10.20
C PRO A 240 -25.79 -3.47 10.17
N GLU A 241 -26.45 -3.15 9.05
CA GLU A 241 -27.91 -3.20 8.95
C GLU A 241 -28.45 -4.64 8.73
N ASN A 242 -27.76 -5.42 7.90
CA ASN A 242 -28.20 -6.77 7.53
C ASN A 242 -27.17 -7.87 7.85
N GLY A 243 -25.98 -7.49 8.34
CA GLY A 243 -24.91 -8.42 8.64
C GLY A 243 -24.19 -9.01 7.44
N HIS A 244 -24.49 -8.56 6.21
CA HIS A 244 -23.88 -9.06 4.99
C HIS A 244 -22.38 -8.69 4.92
N LEU A 245 -21.62 -9.57 4.30
CA LEU A 245 -20.22 -9.34 3.98
C LEU A 245 -20.13 -8.62 2.62
N LEU A 246 -19.52 -7.44 2.61
CA LEU A 246 -19.23 -6.71 1.39
C LEU A 246 -17.76 -6.82 1.04
N LEU A 247 -17.45 -6.91 -0.25
CA LEU A 247 -16.12 -6.85 -0.83
C LEU A 247 -15.98 -5.56 -1.63
N ALA A 248 -15.12 -4.65 -1.18
CA ALA A 248 -14.73 -3.49 -1.95
C ALA A 248 -13.43 -3.77 -2.70
N ILE A 249 -13.40 -3.47 -4.00
CA ILE A 249 -12.22 -3.59 -4.86
C ILE A 249 -11.98 -2.22 -5.51
N ILE A 250 -10.86 -1.58 -5.13
CA ILE A 250 -10.41 -0.31 -5.70
C ILE A 250 -9.27 -0.61 -6.66
N ILE A 251 -9.49 -0.35 -7.94
CA ILE A 251 -8.53 -0.61 -9.02
C ILE A 251 -7.86 0.70 -9.40
N SER A 252 -6.54 0.77 -9.26
CA SER A 252 -5.76 1.99 -9.49
C SER A 252 -4.63 1.76 -10.50
N ASP A 253 -4.40 2.74 -11.38
CA ASP A 253 -3.22 2.79 -12.25
C ASP A 253 -2.02 3.33 -11.46
N ILE A 254 -1.03 2.49 -11.24
CA ILE A 254 0.21 2.83 -10.52
C ILE A 254 1.41 2.94 -11.46
N SER A 255 1.21 3.06 -12.77
CA SER A 255 2.29 3.12 -13.76
C SER A 255 3.25 4.28 -13.50
N ASP A 256 2.73 5.48 -13.23
CA ASP A 256 3.54 6.64 -12.90
C ASP A 256 4.35 6.45 -11.61
N LYS A 257 3.75 5.81 -10.59
CA LYS A 257 4.44 5.47 -9.34
C LYS A 257 5.60 4.50 -9.60
N LYS A 258 5.35 3.44 -10.38
CA LYS A 258 6.37 2.45 -10.75
C LYS A 258 7.48 3.06 -11.60
N GLN A 259 7.14 3.93 -12.52
CA GLN A 259 8.13 4.66 -13.33
C GLN A 259 9.02 5.56 -12.48
N LYS A 260 8.44 6.32 -11.56
CA LYS A 260 9.19 7.15 -10.62
C LYS A 260 10.09 6.31 -9.70
N GLU A 261 9.58 5.20 -9.19
CA GLU A 261 10.36 4.28 -8.37
C GLU A 261 11.56 3.71 -9.13
N GLN A 262 11.35 3.25 -10.37
CA GLN A 262 12.42 2.76 -11.24
C GLN A 262 13.44 3.85 -11.56
N GLU A 263 12.99 5.07 -11.81
CA GLU A 263 13.91 6.19 -12.06
C GLU A 263 14.71 6.56 -10.81
N LEU A 264 14.12 6.53 -9.61
CA LEU A 264 14.83 6.74 -8.36
C LEU A 264 15.89 5.64 -8.13
N ILE A 265 15.54 4.38 -8.37
CA ILE A 265 16.49 3.26 -8.29
C ILE A 265 17.62 3.48 -9.30
N ARG A 266 17.30 3.81 -10.55
CA ARG A 266 18.30 4.08 -11.59
C ARG A 266 19.24 5.21 -11.18
N ARG A 267 18.73 6.32 -10.65
CA ARG A 267 19.56 7.45 -10.17
C ARG A 267 20.43 7.07 -8.98
N ALA A 268 19.90 6.25 -8.08
CA ALA A 268 20.67 5.76 -6.93
C ALA A 268 21.77 4.76 -7.31
N GLU A 269 21.60 4.01 -8.41
CA GLU A 269 22.53 2.97 -8.85
C GLU A 269 23.50 3.44 -9.94
N THR A 270 23.31 4.60 -10.57
CA THR A 270 24.16 5.06 -11.68
C THR A 270 25.02 6.25 -11.30
N ASP A 271 26.22 6.33 -11.90
CA ASP A 271 27.06 7.52 -11.89
C ASP A 271 26.41 8.64 -12.72
N GLY A 272 26.25 9.81 -12.12
CA GLY A 272 25.50 10.93 -12.72
C GLY A 272 26.12 11.50 -13.99
N LEU A 273 27.43 11.32 -14.20
CA LEU A 273 28.15 11.81 -15.40
C LEU A 273 28.09 10.80 -16.54
N THR A 274 28.41 9.54 -16.27
CA THR A 274 28.60 8.52 -17.31
C THR A 274 27.38 7.63 -17.54
N GLY A 275 26.45 7.58 -16.58
CA GLY A 275 25.28 6.69 -16.61
C GLY A 275 25.63 5.19 -16.47
N LEU A 276 26.89 4.85 -16.16
CA LEU A 276 27.31 3.51 -15.74
C LEU A 276 26.86 3.24 -14.30
N PHE A 277 26.97 2.00 -13.81
CA PHE A 277 26.75 1.76 -12.40
C PHE A 277 27.75 2.57 -11.56
N ASN A 278 27.27 3.17 -10.48
CA ASN A 278 28.17 3.77 -9.49
C ASN A 278 28.90 2.68 -8.68
N ARG A 279 29.82 3.08 -7.85
CA ARG A 279 30.65 2.18 -7.05
C ARG A 279 29.82 1.16 -6.27
N ASP A 280 28.81 1.62 -5.52
CA ASP A 280 28.05 0.77 -4.62
C ASP A 280 27.17 -0.24 -5.38
N ALA A 281 26.53 0.20 -6.46
CA ALA A 281 25.73 -0.66 -7.31
C ALA A 281 26.59 -1.71 -8.04
N PHE A 282 27.75 -1.31 -8.57
CA PHE A 282 28.69 -2.24 -9.19
C PHE A 282 29.13 -3.33 -8.21
N LEU A 283 29.59 -2.93 -7.02
CA LEU A 283 30.05 -3.87 -5.98
C LEU A 283 28.94 -4.85 -5.57
N LYS A 284 27.74 -4.32 -5.32
CA LYS A 284 26.57 -5.14 -4.95
C LYS A 284 26.25 -6.17 -6.04
N LYS A 285 26.17 -5.73 -7.30
CA LYS A 285 25.83 -6.60 -8.45
C LYS A 285 26.92 -7.63 -8.71
N ALA A 286 28.20 -7.24 -8.69
CA ALA A 286 29.32 -8.12 -8.87
C ALA A 286 29.38 -9.22 -7.79
N LYS A 287 29.22 -8.86 -6.50
CA LYS A 287 29.18 -9.83 -5.39
C LYS A 287 27.99 -10.81 -5.52
N ILE A 288 26.84 -10.37 -6.00
CA ILE A 288 25.69 -11.26 -6.28
C ILE A 288 26.05 -12.25 -7.38
N VAL A 289 26.60 -11.80 -8.53
CA VAL A 289 26.97 -12.67 -9.65
C VAL A 289 27.97 -13.73 -9.21
N LEU A 290 29.06 -13.33 -8.55
CA LEU A 290 30.08 -14.27 -8.09
C LEU A 290 29.56 -15.28 -7.06
N LYS A 291 28.48 -14.93 -6.33
CA LYS A 291 27.84 -15.84 -5.37
C LYS A 291 26.83 -16.79 -6.04
N THR A 292 26.12 -16.35 -7.06
CA THR A 292 25.01 -17.10 -7.67
C THR A 292 25.43 -17.85 -8.95
N GLU A 293 26.40 -17.30 -9.70
CA GLU A 293 26.91 -17.88 -10.94
C GLU A 293 28.31 -18.46 -10.70
N ASN A 294 28.42 -19.47 -9.83
CA ASN A 294 29.69 -20.04 -9.34
C ASN A 294 29.86 -21.53 -9.62
N GLY A 295 29.27 -22.06 -10.69
CA GLY A 295 29.42 -23.43 -11.10
C GLY A 295 30.89 -23.81 -11.45
N PRO A 296 31.24 -25.11 -11.51
CA PRO A 296 32.61 -25.59 -11.70
C PRO A 296 33.24 -25.12 -13.02
N ASP A 297 32.44 -24.87 -14.04
CA ASP A 297 32.89 -24.44 -15.36
C ASP A 297 32.63 -22.97 -15.64
N VAL A 298 32.14 -22.24 -14.65
CA VAL A 298 31.82 -20.80 -14.79
C VAL A 298 33.08 -19.98 -14.58
N LYS A 299 33.40 -19.15 -15.57
CA LYS A 299 34.55 -18.23 -15.54
C LYS A 299 34.05 -16.81 -15.75
N HIS A 300 34.61 -15.89 -14.99
CA HIS A 300 34.39 -14.43 -15.15
C HIS A 300 35.75 -13.73 -15.22
N ALA A 301 35.79 -12.53 -15.75
CA ALA A 301 36.98 -11.69 -15.70
C ALA A 301 36.64 -10.31 -15.15
N LEU A 302 37.38 -9.87 -14.16
CA LEU A 302 37.29 -8.51 -13.61
C LEU A 302 38.37 -7.65 -14.26
N PHE A 303 37.94 -6.52 -14.83
CA PHE A 303 38.79 -5.48 -15.39
C PHE A 303 38.78 -4.26 -14.47
N ILE A 304 39.92 -3.73 -14.16
CA ILE A 304 40.10 -2.39 -13.57
C ILE A 304 40.78 -1.52 -14.61
N LEU A 305 40.15 -0.39 -14.94
CA LEU A 305 40.65 0.57 -15.91
C LEU A 305 40.94 1.90 -15.21
N ASP A 306 42.04 2.52 -15.57
CA ASP A 306 42.44 3.83 -15.05
C ASP A 306 43.01 4.68 -16.21
N VAL A 307 42.57 5.94 -16.26
CA VAL A 307 42.98 6.86 -17.33
C VAL A 307 44.37 7.46 -16.99
N ASP A 308 45.34 7.09 -17.80
CA ASP A 308 46.67 7.63 -17.67
C ASP A 308 46.69 9.14 -17.98
N ASN A 309 47.31 9.91 -17.07
CA ASN A 309 47.48 11.37 -17.24
C ASN A 309 46.17 12.18 -17.31
N PHE A 310 45.02 11.67 -16.80
CA PHE A 310 43.75 12.37 -16.77
C PHE A 310 43.80 13.73 -16.08
N LYS A 311 44.57 13.84 -15.00
CA LYS A 311 44.81 15.13 -14.32
C LYS A 311 45.40 16.17 -15.30
N LYS A 312 46.33 15.76 -16.15
CA LYS A 312 46.96 16.67 -17.16
C LYS A 312 45.93 17.16 -18.18
N LEU A 313 45.00 16.30 -18.60
CA LEU A 313 43.88 16.71 -19.44
C LEU A 313 43.03 17.82 -18.78
N ASN A 314 42.65 17.60 -17.51
CA ASN A 314 41.88 18.57 -16.73
C ASN A 314 42.65 19.90 -16.53
N ASP A 315 43.94 19.82 -16.19
CA ASP A 315 44.74 20.98 -15.92
C ASP A 315 44.99 21.82 -17.21
N THR A 316 45.07 21.19 -18.41
CA THR A 316 45.33 21.85 -19.66
C THR A 316 44.08 22.33 -20.41
N GLN A 317 43.00 21.54 -20.38
CA GLN A 317 41.79 21.80 -21.19
C GLN A 317 40.54 22.09 -20.34
N GLY A 318 40.65 21.95 -19.01
CA GLY A 318 39.59 22.23 -18.05
C GLY A 318 38.69 21.02 -17.79
N HIS A 319 38.03 21.03 -16.61
CA HIS A 319 37.20 19.93 -16.11
C HIS A 319 36.04 19.55 -17.04
N ARG A 320 35.46 20.51 -17.78
CA ARG A 320 34.39 20.22 -18.76
C ARG A 320 34.84 19.30 -19.89
N VAL A 321 36.10 19.45 -20.33
CA VAL A 321 36.68 18.58 -21.36
C VAL A 321 36.98 17.21 -20.76
N GLY A 322 37.48 17.15 -19.54
CA GLY A 322 37.65 15.88 -18.82
C GLY A 322 36.32 15.12 -18.61
N ASP A 323 35.27 15.83 -18.24
CA ASP A 323 33.95 15.23 -18.10
C ASP A 323 33.45 14.67 -19.46
N LYS A 324 33.60 15.40 -20.53
CA LYS A 324 33.25 14.94 -21.89
C LYS A 324 34.05 13.68 -22.27
N PHE A 325 35.36 13.66 -22.01
CA PHE A 325 36.21 12.51 -22.25
C PHE A 325 35.70 11.26 -21.45
N LEU A 326 35.34 11.40 -20.17
CA LEU A 326 34.83 10.30 -19.37
C LEU A 326 33.50 9.75 -19.91
N VAL A 327 32.62 10.61 -20.47
CA VAL A 327 31.37 10.17 -21.11
C VAL A 327 31.67 9.40 -22.40
N GLU A 328 32.58 9.89 -23.26
CA GLU A 328 32.98 9.22 -24.51
C GLU A 328 33.67 7.87 -24.20
N MET A 329 34.55 7.84 -23.21
CA MET A 329 35.17 6.61 -22.70
C MET A 329 34.13 5.61 -22.20
N SER A 330 33.15 6.05 -21.43
CA SER A 330 32.08 5.17 -20.95
C SER A 330 31.27 4.54 -22.09
N THR A 331 31.08 5.29 -23.18
CA THR A 331 30.41 4.80 -24.41
C THR A 331 31.27 3.77 -25.13
N ALA A 332 32.58 4.01 -25.21
CA ALA A 332 33.53 3.06 -25.78
C ALA A 332 33.54 1.75 -24.98
N ILE A 333 33.61 1.82 -23.65
CA ILE A 333 33.57 0.64 -22.77
C ILE A 333 32.27 -0.12 -23.01
N ARG A 334 31.11 0.53 -22.98
CA ARG A 334 29.80 -0.16 -23.23
C ARG A 334 29.76 -0.88 -24.56
N SER A 335 30.36 -0.34 -25.60
CA SER A 335 30.34 -0.93 -26.93
C SER A 335 31.17 -2.22 -27.05
N CYS A 336 32.08 -2.46 -26.14
CA CYS A 336 32.96 -3.65 -26.12
C CYS A 336 32.39 -4.82 -25.33
N PHE A 337 31.39 -4.59 -24.47
CA PHE A 337 30.84 -5.60 -23.56
C PHE A 337 29.34 -5.83 -23.81
N ARG A 338 28.84 -6.98 -23.35
CA ARG A 338 27.45 -7.38 -23.49
C ARG A 338 26.57 -6.63 -22.48
N ASN A 339 25.29 -6.52 -22.77
CA ASN A 339 24.31 -5.96 -21.82
C ASN A 339 24.18 -6.77 -20.51
N THR A 340 24.66 -8.01 -20.52
CA THR A 340 24.70 -8.90 -19.35
C THR A 340 25.91 -8.65 -18.45
N ASP A 341 26.95 -8.02 -18.97
CA ASP A 341 28.17 -7.68 -18.24
C ASP A 341 27.90 -6.47 -17.33
N ILE A 342 28.61 -6.39 -16.21
CA ILE A 342 28.45 -5.30 -15.24
C ILE A 342 29.54 -4.27 -15.49
N ILE A 343 29.16 -3.01 -15.76
CA ILE A 343 30.09 -1.93 -16.06
C ILE A 343 29.81 -0.79 -15.08
N GLY A 344 30.84 -0.29 -14.38
CA GLY A 344 30.69 0.78 -13.40
C GLY A 344 31.86 1.75 -13.41
N ARG A 345 31.63 2.92 -12.80
CA ARG A 345 32.66 3.91 -12.50
C ARG A 345 32.82 4.02 -10.98
N LEU A 346 34.04 3.83 -10.49
CA LEU A 346 34.33 3.91 -9.06
C LEU A 346 34.39 5.35 -8.54
N GLY A 347 34.82 6.26 -9.39
CA GLY A 347 35.01 7.68 -9.11
C GLY A 347 36.23 8.21 -9.87
N GLY A 348 36.30 9.51 -10.09
CA GLY A 348 37.40 10.10 -10.84
C GLY A 348 37.53 9.50 -12.26
N ASP A 349 38.65 8.87 -12.53
CA ASP A 349 39.09 8.26 -13.78
C ASP A 349 39.14 6.73 -13.76
N GLU A 350 38.57 6.11 -12.71
CA GLU A 350 38.57 4.67 -12.51
C GLU A 350 37.26 4.00 -12.95
N PHE A 351 37.35 2.95 -13.76
CA PHE A 351 36.23 2.15 -14.25
C PHE A 351 36.43 0.67 -13.95
N LEU A 352 35.33 -0.04 -13.77
CA LEU A 352 35.31 -1.50 -13.56
C LEU A 352 34.42 -2.17 -14.61
N VAL A 353 34.82 -3.36 -15.03
CA VAL A 353 33.98 -4.26 -15.80
C VAL A 353 34.06 -5.67 -15.23
N LEU A 354 32.92 -6.26 -14.92
CA LEU A 354 32.82 -7.71 -14.67
C LEU A 354 32.25 -8.36 -15.92
N MET A 355 33.13 -8.95 -16.73
CA MET A 355 32.79 -9.75 -17.90
C MET A 355 32.30 -11.12 -17.44
N LYS A 356 31.04 -11.43 -17.71
CA LYS A 356 30.40 -12.66 -17.22
C LYS A 356 30.58 -13.81 -18.20
N GLN A 357 30.76 -15.01 -17.64
CA GLN A 357 30.78 -16.27 -18.41
C GLN A 357 31.73 -16.21 -19.61
N THR A 358 32.97 -15.78 -19.36
CA THR A 358 34.01 -15.79 -20.39
C THR A 358 34.52 -17.20 -20.63
N PRO A 359 34.64 -17.66 -21.91
CA PRO A 359 35.06 -19.03 -22.19
C PRO A 359 36.52 -19.30 -21.81
N ASN A 360 37.40 -18.34 -22.05
CA ASN A 360 38.86 -18.49 -21.82
C ASN A 360 39.55 -17.12 -21.83
N ASN A 361 40.83 -17.10 -21.47
CA ASN A 361 41.67 -15.90 -21.46
C ASN A 361 41.92 -15.31 -22.84
N GLU A 362 41.82 -16.06 -23.93
CA GLU A 362 41.97 -15.53 -25.30
C GLU A 362 40.83 -14.57 -25.66
N ILE A 363 39.59 -14.92 -25.30
CA ILE A 363 38.43 -14.07 -25.52
C ILE A 363 38.53 -12.83 -24.61
N THR A 364 38.95 -13.01 -23.37
CA THR A 364 39.16 -11.87 -22.44
C THR A 364 40.24 -10.92 -22.98
N ALA A 365 41.37 -11.45 -23.48
CA ALA A 365 42.44 -10.67 -24.10
C ALA A 365 41.97 -9.97 -25.41
N LYS A 366 41.15 -10.64 -26.22
CA LYS A 366 40.57 -10.04 -27.42
C LYS A 366 39.70 -8.81 -27.05
N ASN A 367 38.82 -8.96 -26.06
CA ASN A 367 38.00 -7.84 -25.60
C ASN A 367 38.83 -6.71 -25.01
N ALA A 368 39.89 -7.03 -24.24
CA ALA A 368 40.83 -6.03 -23.72
C ALA A 368 41.55 -5.25 -24.83
N ASN A 369 42.01 -5.94 -25.88
CA ASN A 369 42.62 -5.29 -27.03
C ASN A 369 41.63 -4.39 -27.83
N GLU A 370 40.41 -4.88 -28.07
CA GLU A 370 39.37 -4.10 -28.73
C GLU A 370 39.01 -2.85 -27.91
N LEU A 371 38.91 -2.99 -26.61
CA LEU A 371 38.68 -1.89 -25.68
C LEU A 371 39.79 -0.83 -25.72
N LEU A 372 41.06 -1.27 -25.66
CA LEU A 372 42.22 -0.36 -25.77
C LEU A 372 42.22 0.38 -27.08
N GLN A 373 41.96 -0.31 -28.20
CA GLN A 373 41.90 0.32 -29.51
C GLN A 373 40.83 1.43 -29.53
N LYS A 374 39.61 1.12 -29.10
CA LYS A 374 38.51 2.11 -29.10
C LYS A 374 38.79 3.31 -28.20
N ILE A 375 39.38 3.04 -27.02
CA ILE A 375 39.69 4.12 -26.08
C ILE A 375 40.86 4.97 -26.66
N ASN A 376 41.86 4.37 -27.29
CA ASN A 376 42.93 5.10 -27.97
C ASN A 376 42.40 5.99 -29.14
N GLU A 377 41.38 5.50 -29.86
CA GLU A 377 40.67 6.35 -30.85
C GLU A 377 40.03 7.54 -30.15
N VAL A 378 39.31 7.36 -29.02
CA VAL A 378 38.77 8.49 -28.26
C VAL A 378 39.88 9.42 -27.78
N CYS A 379 40.97 8.91 -27.22
CA CYS A 379 42.11 9.70 -26.74
C CYS A 379 42.70 10.57 -27.85
N SER A 380 42.73 10.09 -29.12
CA SER A 380 43.31 10.80 -30.24
C SER A 380 42.62 12.13 -30.61
N TYR A 381 41.37 12.31 -30.17
CA TYR A 381 40.63 13.56 -30.37
C TYR A 381 41.00 14.67 -29.36
N TYR A 382 41.80 14.32 -28.33
CA TYR A 382 42.20 15.26 -27.30
C TYR A 382 43.66 15.65 -27.44
N GLU A 383 43.96 16.93 -27.46
CA GLU A 383 45.31 17.48 -27.59
C GLU A 383 46.10 17.35 -26.27
N THR A 384 46.14 16.15 -25.70
CA THR A 384 46.87 15.84 -24.50
C THR A 384 47.82 14.69 -24.77
N PRO A 385 49.13 14.97 -24.94
CA PRO A 385 50.13 13.92 -25.14
C PRO A 385 50.09 12.90 -23.99
N GLU A 386 50.21 11.61 -24.32
CA GLU A 386 50.25 10.50 -23.38
C GLU A 386 48.91 10.21 -22.63
N LEU A 387 47.78 10.79 -23.09
CA LEU A 387 46.47 10.38 -22.62
C LEU A 387 46.18 8.95 -23.14
N SER A 388 45.98 8.01 -22.22
CA SER A 388 45.72 6.60 -22.54
C SER A 388 44.99 5.94 -21.41
N VAL A 389 44.77 4.61 -21.51
CA VAL A 389 44.19 3.82 -20.45
C VAL A 389 45.07 2.60 -20.13
N SER A 390 45.33 2.36 -18.87
CA SER A 390 45.93 1.15 -18.36
C SER A 390 44.83 0.23 -17.79
N ILE A 391 44.95 -1.09 -18.02
CA ILE A 391 43.96 -2.09 -17.62
C ILE A 391 44.62 -3.23 -16.84
N GLY A 392 44.09 -3.56 -15.68
CA GLY A 392 44.41 -4.76 -14.91
C GLY A 392 43.29 -5.78 -14.99
N ILE A 393 43.62 -7.06 -15.16
CA ILE A 393 42.64 -8.13 -15.35
C ILE A 393 42.95 -9.29 -14.39
N SER A 394 41.90 -9.73 -13.68
CA SER A 394 41.91 -10.96 -12.88
C SER A 394 40.76 -11.91 -13.29
N ASN A 395 40.99 -13.21 -13.16
CA ASN A 395 40.06 -14.23 -13.62
C ASN A 395 39.47 -15.02 -12.45
N TYR A 396 38.15 -15.13 -12.42
CA TYR A 396 37.42 -16.06 -11.55
C TYR A 396 37.33 -17.42 -12.22
N PRO A 397 37.56 -18.54 -11.53
CA PRO A 397 37.92 -18.63 -10.10
C PRO A 397 39.46 -18.65 -9.87
N THR A 398 40.28 -18.56 -10.92
CA THR A 398 41.74 -18.85 -10.88
C THR A 398 42.49 -17.87 -9.96
N ASP A 399 42.18 -16.59 -10.01
CA ASP A 399 42.88 -15.54 -9.29
C ASP A 399 42.18 -15.15 -7.98
N GLY A 400 40.90 -15.56 -7.80
CA GLY A 400 40.12 -15.29 -6.60
C GLY A 400 38.73 -15.90 -6.69
N MET A 401 38.12 -16.21 -5.54
CA MET A 401 36.80 -16.81 -5.41
C MET A 401 35.72 -15.79 -5.02
N ASN A 402 36.10 -14.57 -4.68
CA ASN A 402 35.21 -13.48 -4.31
C ASN A 402 35.67 -12.17 -4.92
N PHE A 403 34.83 -11.15 -4.82
CA PHE A 403 35.10 -9.85 -5.43
C PHE A 403 36.37 -9.18 -4.88
N ASP A 404 36.57 -9.24 -3.58
CA ASP A 404 37.65 -8.50 -2.94
C ASP A 404 39.03 -9.11 -3.33
N GLU A 405 39.14 -10.44 -3.41
CA GLU A 405 40.31 -11.13 -3.92
C GLU A 405 40.61 -10.79 -5.41
N LEU A 406 39.54 -10.81 -6.25
CA LEU A 406 39.69 -10.48 -7.67
C LEU A 406 40.10 -9.02 -7.86
N TYR A 407 39.54 -8.11 -7.07
CA TYR A 407 39.88 -6.70 -7.12
C TYR A 407 41.35 -6.45 -6.79
N ASP A 408 41.86 -7.02 -5.68
CA ASP A 408 43.28 -6.87 -5.28
C ASP A 408 44.20 -7.39 -6.38
N LYS A 409 43.85 -8.49 -7.05
CA LYS A 409 44.66 -9.07 -8.11
C LYS A 409 44.60 -8.27 -9.40
N ALA A 410 43.44 -7.74 -9.78
CA ALA A 410 43.31 -6.85 -10.93
C ALA A 410 44.06 -5.53 -10.69
N ASP A 411 44.02 -4.97 -9.47
CA ASP A 411 44.77 -3.75 -9.13
C ASP A 411 46.28 -3.97 -9.21
N GLU A 412 46.77 -5.12 -8.72
CA GLU A 412 48.21 -5.51 -8.85
C GLU A 412 48.62 -5.59 -10.34
N ALA A 413 47.72 -6.13 -11.19
CA ALA A 413 47.93 -6.20 -12.63
C ALA A 413 47.92 -4.80 -13.28
N LEU A 414 47.00 -3.93 -12.87
CA LEU A 414 46.93 -2.53 -13.32
C LEU A 414 48.18 -1.76 -12.97
N TYR A 415 48.68 -1.95 -11.75
CA TYR A 415 49.94 -1.32 -11.33
C TYR A 415 51.12 -1.75 -12.21
N ARG A 416 51.18 -3.03 -12.62
CA ARG A 416 52.20 -3.52 -13.57
C ARG A 416 52.03 -2.88 -14.95
N ALA A 417 50.82 -2.82 -15.46
CA ALA A 417 50.54 -2.15 -16.74
C ALA A 417 51.07 -0.70 -16.76
N LYS A 418 50.82 0.05 -15.68
CA LYS A 418 51.32 1.41 -15.53
C LYS A 418 52.87 1.51 -15.45
N LYS A 419 53.51 0.55 -14.78
CA LYS A 419 55.01 0.51 -14.66
C LYS A 419 55.71 0.13 -15.96
N ILE A 420 55.16 -0.78 -16.75
CA ILE A 420 55.80 -1.29 -17.99
C ILE A 420 55.69 -0.27 -19.13
N GLY A 421 54.84 0.78 -19.02
CA GLY A 421 54.78 1.85 -20.03
C GLY A 421 53.40 2.35 -20.36
N LYS A 422 52.37 1.99 -19.55
CA LYS A 422 50.97 2.44 -19.73
C LYS A 422 50.34 2.01 -21.07
N SER A 423 49.14 2.46 -21.40
CA SER A 423 48.41 2.17 -22.66
C SER A 423 48.38 0.68 -23.02
N ARG A 424 48.10 -0.16 -22.04
CA ARG A 424 48.09 -1.63 -22.14
C ARG A 424 47.19 -2.29 -21.12
N PHE A 425 46.95 -3.59 -21.32
CA PHE A 425 46.40 -4.45 -20.29
C PHE A 425 47.42 -5.47 -19.78
N GLU A 426 47.28 -5.88 -18.54
CA GLU A 426 48.02 -6.97 -17.93
C GLU A 426 47.07 -7.91 -17.21
N PHE A 427 47.29 -9.23 -17.34
CA PHE A 427 46.65 -10.24 -16.49
C PHE A 427 47.38 -10.42 -15.18
N PHE A 428 46.64 -10.70 -14.13
CA PHE A 428 47.28 -11.20 -12.92
C PHE A 428 47.85 -12.60 -13.22
N ASN A 429 49.19 -12.78 -13.08
CA ASN A 429 49.86 -14.05 -13.24
C ASN A 429 50.52 -14.45 -11.90
N THR A 430 50.18 -15.64 -11.43
CA THR A 430 50.73 -16.18 -10.17
C THR A 430 52.22 -16.53 -10.30
N GLN A 431 52.78 -16.55 -11.52
CA GLN A 431 54.20 -16.98 -11.77
C GLN A 431 55.27 -15.90 -11.52
N ASP A 432 54.88 -14.64 -11.28
CA ASP A 432 55.84 -13.54 -11.10
C ASP A 432 56.18 -13.28 -9.62
N LYS A 433 55.92 -14.20 -8.72
CA LYS A 433 56.40 -14.16 -7.34
C LYS A 433 57.71 -15.00 -7.23
N VAL A 434 58.83 -14.41 -7.65
CA VAL A 434 60.18 -14.83 -7.27
C VAL A 434 60.87 -13.67 -6.56
#